data_17e02b8c3a288579cdd9dd06c814fd66
#
_entry.id   17e02b8c3a288579cdd9dd06c814fd66
#
_cell.length_a   1.000
_cell.length_b   1.000
_cell.length_c   1.000
_cell.angle_alpha   90.00
_cell.angle_beta   90.00
_cell.angle_gamma   90.00
#
_symmetry.space_group_name_H-M   'P 1'
#
loop_
_entity.id
_entity.type
_entity.pdbx_description
1 polymer ?
#
loop_
_entity_poly.entity_id
_entity_poly.type
_entity_poly.pdbx_seq_one_letter_code
_entity_poly.pdbx_strand_id
1 'polypeptide(L)'
;MIAKYIMKMTISDEIIVANELAYRLYAMLLSKAAPEFGEYVHQCDITPVSQNLTVDSKGGILWNVSLLNDTAIRELSPVLDEMTQCCLDGGAVFDIIDKRIAKIDSIEELLLAGRDWKRISLTFDTPTAFKSRGQYVNLPTAVAIVHSLINSWNGCIDECPIEDEDGEGEKSIAAGLEFEHFILKDACYRLKKNRIPGFKGSIVIYNRLSGFHSELVGALLHYAAYSGVGIKTTLGMGAVRVEKL
;
A
#
# COMPACT_ATOMS: atom_id res chain seq x y z
N MET A 1 3.41 12.47 -9.07
CA MET A 1 4.64 11.68 -8.74
C MET A 1 4.41 10.77 -7.53
N ILE A 2 5.16 9.64 -7.43
CA ILE A 2 5.10 8.71 -6.29
C ILE A 2 6.53 8.48 -5.77
N ALA A 3 6.71 8.41 -4.46
CA ALA A 3 7.98 8.04 -3.86
C ALA A 3 7.78 6.97 -2.78
N LYS A 4 8.61 5.94 -2.77
CA LYS A 4 8.60 4.88 -1.76
C LYS A 4 9.93 4.81 -1.06
N TYR A 5 9.91 5.06 0.23
CA TYR A 5 11.03 4.89 1.15
C TYR A 5 11.01 3.49 1.72
N ILE A 6 12.14 2.79 1.65
CA ILE A 6 12.35 1.46 2.23
C ILE A 6 13.47 1.63 3.24
N MET A 7 13.12 1.64 4.51
CA MET A 7 14.05 1.89 5.61
C MET A 7 14.28 0.61 6.40
N LYS A 8 15.53 0.15 6.43
CA LYS A 8 15.93 -0.97 7.27
C LYS A 8 16.20 -0.47 8.66
N MET A 9 15.53 -1.07 9.64
CA MET A 9 15.62 -0.66 11.04
C MET A 9 16.21 -1.75 11.91
N THR A 10 16.92 -1.33 12.95
CA THR A 10 17.30 -2.16 14.09
C THR A 10 16.67 -1.61 15.35
N ILE A 11 16.47 -2.48 16.33
CA ILE A 11 15.93 -2.11 17.63
C ILE A 11 16.94 -2.40 18.70
N SER A 12 17.07 -1.50 19.66
CA SER A 12 18.00 -1.62 20.77
C SER A 12 17.49 -2.53 21.91
N ASP A 13 16.17 -2.77 21.96
CA ASP A 13 15.51 -3.55 23.01
C ASP A 13 14.78 -4.77 22.44
N GLU A 14 14.57 -5.81 23.27
CA GLU A 14 13.74 -6.97 22.92
C GLU A 14 12.25 -6.60 22.82
N ILE A 15 11.86 -5.90 21.75
CA ILE A 15 10.43 -5.59 21.49
C ILE A 15 9.91 -6.54 20.43
N ILE A 16 8.77 -7.16 20.70
CA ILE A 16 8.05 -7.95 19.71
C ILE A 16 7.54 -6.98 18.62
N VAL A 17 8.04 -7.14 17.39
CA VAL A 17 7.58 -6.38 16.23
C VAL A 17 6.15 -6.80 15.92
N ALA A 18 5.19 -6.06 16.43
CA ALA A 18 3.77 -6.27 16.19
C ALA A 18 3.24 -5.27 15.14
N ASN A 19 2.13 -5.63 14.50
CA ASN A 19 1.47 -4.75 13.52
C ASN A 19 1.10 -3.37 14.11
N GLU A 20 0.95 -3.27 15.43
CA GLU A 20 0.69 -2.01 16.16
C GLU A 20 1.82 -0.98 16.04
N LEU A 21 3.05 -1.44 15.78
CA LEU A 21 4.18 -0.53 15.54
C LEU A 21 3.99 0.30 14.28
N ALA A 22 3.40 -0.25 13.23
CA ALA A 22 3.14 0.49 11.99
C ALA A 22 2.24 1.72 12.25
N TYR A 23 1.19 1.54 13.06
CA TYR A 23 0.33 2.66 13.45
C TYR A 23 1.09 3.75 14.23
N ARG A 24 1.96 3.34 15.17
CA ARG A 24 2.75 4.27 15.99
C ARG A 24 3.82 5.00 15.15
N LEU A 25 4.47 4.30 14.22
CA LEU A 25 5.41 4.92 13.29
C LEU A 25 4.73 5.95 12.39
N TYR A 26 3.51 5.67 11.91
CA TYR A 26 2.74 6.64 11.15
C TYR A 26 2.37 7.87 11.98
N ALA A 27 1.91 7.69 13.21
CA ALA A 27 1.61 8.81 14.11
C ALA A 27 2.85 9.66 14.40
N MET A 28 4.01 9.02 14.63
CA MET A 28 5.30 9.69 14.80
C MET A 28 5.71 10.45 13.53
N LEU A 29 5.54 9.87 12.35
CA LEU A 29 5.84 10.53 11.08
C LEU A 29 4.98 11.79 10.89
N LEU A 30 3.67 11.69 11.12
CA LEU A 30 2.77 12.85 11.02
C LEU A 30 3.10 13.94 12.05
N SER A 31 3.55 13.58 13.25
CA SER A 31 3.93 14.57 14.26
C SER A 31 5.17 15.40 13.89
N LYS A 32 5.94 14.95 12.89
CA LYS A 32 7.11 15.65 12.35
C LYS A 32 6.80 16.48 11.10
N ALA A 33 5.62 16.29 10.51
CA ALA A 33 5.15 17.09 9.38
C ALA A 33 4.58 18.44 9.84
N ALA A 34 4.37 19.35 8.90
CA ALA A 34 3.67 20.59 9.18
C ALA A 34 2.23 20.32 9.67
N PRO A 35 1.71 21.09 10.66
CA PRO A 35 0.35 20.89 11.18
C PRO A 35 -0.73 20.90 10.08
N GLU A 36 -0.56 21.75 9.08
CA GLU A 36 -1.45 21.88 7.93
C GLU A 36 -1.54 20.58 7.10
N PHE A 37 -0.43 19.83 7.02
CA PHE A 37 -0.44 18.51 6.37
C PHE A 37 -1.23 17.49 7.19
N GLY A 38 -1.16 17.55 8.51
CA GLY A 38 -1.99 16.73 9.39
C GLY A 38 -3.49 16.98 9.16
N GLU A 39 -3.90 18.25 9.04
CA GLU A 39 -5.27 18.62 8.73
C GLU A 39 -5.69 18.14 7.33
N TYR A 40 -4.84 18.34 6.33
CA TYR A 40 -5.06 17.88 4.97
C TYR A 40 -5.31 16.36 4.93
N VAL A 41 -4.46 15.55 5.57
CA VAL A 41 -4.59 14.10 5.63
C VAL A 41 -5.90 13.66 6.32
N HIS A 42 -6.36 14.39 7.31
CA HIS A 42 -7.63 14.11 7.99
C HIS A 42 -8.87 14.44 7.13
N GLN A 43 -8.74 15.36 6.18
CA GLN A 43 -9.83 15.73 5.26
C GLN A 43 -9.89 14.85 4.03
N CYS A 44 -8.81 14.12 3.70
CA CYS A 44 -8.79 13.21 2.56
C CYS A 44 -9.64 11.97 2.84
N ASP A 45 -10.54 11.62 1.92
CA ASP A 45 -11.23 10.32 1.92
C ASP A 45 -10.24 9.18 1.76
N ILE A 46 -9.27 9.35 0.85
CA ILE A 46 -8.13 8.45 0.66
C ILE A 46 -6.86 9.23 1.00
N THR A 47 -6.17 8.76 2.02
CA THR A 47 -4.91 9.37 2.46
C THR A 47 -3.80 9.09 1.44
N PRO A 48 -3.05 10.11 0.96
CA PRO A 48 -1.98 9.93 -0.03
C PRO A 48 -0.67 9.39 0.58
N VAL A 49 -0.78 8.60 1.62
CA VAL A 49 0.32 7.92 2.30
C VAL A 49 -0.07 6.48 2.55
N SER A 50 0.76 5.55 2.14
CA SER A 50 0.67 4.14 2.54
C SER A 50 1.93 3.76 3.29
N GLN A 51 1.82 2.94 4.31
CA GLN A 51 3.01 2.45 4.99
C GLN A 51 2.80 1.07 5.60
N ASN A 52 3.88 0.35 5.83
CA ASN A 52 3.82 -0.97 6.44
C ASN A 52 5.17 -1.38 7.05
N LEU A 53 5.10 -2.36 7.93
CA LEU A 53 6.26 -3.08 8.45
C LEU A 53 6.29 -4.48 7.85
N THR A 54 7.43 -4.82 7.28
CA THR A 54 7.73 -6.17 6.79
C THR A 54 9.06 -6.65 7.36
N VAL A 55 9.39 -7.91 7.11
CA VAL A 55 10.66 -8.50 7.55
C VAL A 55 11.40 -8.97 6.30
N ASP A 56 12.67 -8.62 6.17
CA ASP A 56 13.50 -9.12 5.09
C ASP A 56 13.85 -10.61 5.26
N SER A 57 14.49 -11.21 4.25
CA SER A 57 14.87 -12.63 4.26
C SER A 57 15.88 -12.99 5.36
N LYS A 58 16.52 -12.00 6.00
CA LYS A 58 17.49 -12.15 7.09
C LYS A 58 16.90 -11.81 8.46
N GLY A 59 15.60 -11.56 8.53
CA GLY A 59 14.91 -11.18 9.77
C GLY A 59 15.00 -9.69 10.13
N GLY A 60 15.57 -8.86 9.25
CA GLY A 60 15.64 -7.41 9.46
C GLY A 60 14.28 -6.73 9.28
N ILE A 61 13.99 -5.76 10.13
CA ILE A 61 12.75 -4.98 10.06
C ILE A 61 12.86 -3.96 8.93
N LEU A 62 11.86 -3.95 8.05
CA LEU A 62 11.73 -2.96 6.98
C LEU A 62 10.48 -2.11 7.24
N TRP A 63 10.67 -0.81 7.41
CA TRP A 63 9.59 0.16 7.37
C TRP A 63 9.50 0.76 5.97
N ASN A 64 8.39 0.48 5.30
CA ASN A 64 8.09 0.98 3.96
C ASN A 64 7.10 2.14 4.09
N VAL A 65 7.40 3.29 3.47
CA VAL A 65 6.53 4.46 3.42
C VAL A 65 6.40 4.89 1.97
N SER A 66 5.20 4.90 1.44
CA SER A 66 4.89 5.39 0.09
C SER A 66 4.13 6.71 0.19
N LEU A 67 4.61 7.69 -0.55
CA LEU A 67 4.02 9.00 -0.73
C LEU A 67 3.40 9.02 -2.14
N LEU A 68 2.08 9.14 -2.22
CA LEU A 68 1.31 8.79 -3.42
C LEU A 68 0.89 10.00 -4.25
N ASN A 69 1.26 11.22 -3.82
CA ASN A 69 1.05 12.45 -4.59
C ASN A 69 2.11 13.50 -4.24
N ASP A 70 2.13 14.59 -5.01
CA ASP A 70 3.12 15.65 -4.88
C ASP A 70 3.05 16.37 -3.54
N THR A 71 1.86 16.52 -2.97
CA THR A 71 1.69 17.15 -1.66
C THR A 71 2.34 16.29 -0.56
N ALA A 72 2.09 14.99 -0.54
CA ALA A 72 2.73 14.09 0.42
C ALA A 72 4.26 14.05 0.23
N ILE A 73 4.74 14.06 -1.02
CA ILE A 73 6.18 14.10 -1.33
C ILE A 73 6.80 15.38 -0.78
N ARG A 74 6.22 16.54 -1.08
CA ARG A 74 6.74 17.84 -0.64
C ARG A 74 6.83 17.94 0.88
N GLU A 75 5.82 17.46 1.59
CA GLU A 75 5.72 17.59 3.05
C GLU A 75 6.52 16.53 3.82
N LEU A 76 6.57 15.29 3.34
CA LEU A 76 7.17 14.19 4.10
C LEU A 76 8.56 13.77 3.62
N SER A 77 8.94 14.03 2.34
CA SER A 77 10.28 13.65 1.88
C SER A 77 11.39 14.29 2.69
N PRO A 78 11.36 15.60 3.02
CA PRO A 78 12.42 16.20 3.84
C PRO A 78 12.53 15.52 5.22
N VAL A 79 11.41 15.19 5.84
CA VAL A 79 11.37 14.48 7.12
C VAL A 79 11.98 13.09 7.01
N LEU A 80 11.61 12.34 5.98
CA LEU A 80 12.10 10.98 5.74
C LEU A 80 13.58 10.95 5.32
N ASP A 81 14.03 11.95 4.56
CA ASP A 81 15.43 12.06 4.12
C ASP A 81 16.38 12.29 5.30
N GLU A 82 16.01 13.15 6.23
CA GLU A 82 16.83 13.48 7.40
C GLU A 82 16.69 12.44 8.54
N MET A 83 15.65 11.61 8.51
CA MET A 83 15.35 10.68 9.60
C MET A 83 16.42 9.60 9.72
N THR A 84 17.09 9.52 10.87
CA THR A 84 18.08 8.49 11.23
C THR A 84 17.57 7.57 12.34
N GLN A 85 16.56 8.01 13.08
CA GLN A 85 15.94 7.27 14.18
C GLN A 85 14.45 7.49 14.23
N CYS A 86 13.72 6.47 14.70
CA CYS A 86 12.29 6.52 15.01
C CYS A 86 12.11 6.36 16.52
N CYS A 87 11.78 7.46 17.21
CA CYS A 87 11.48 7.44 18.64
C CYS A 87 9.96 7.37 18.82
N LEU A 88 9.46 6.31 19.42
CA LEU A 88 8.04 6.11 19.64
C LEU A 88 7.63 6.47 21.07
N ASP A 89 6.42 6.94 21.26
CA ASP A 89 5.82 7.12 22.58
C ASP A 89 5.93 5.82 23.39
N GLY A 90 6.42 5.89 24.64
CA GLY A 90 6.70 4.72 25.45
C GLY A 90 8.14 4.21 25.35
N GLY A 91 9.04 4.97 24.71
CA GLY A 91 10.50 4.82 24.83
C GLY A 91 11.15 3.88 23.81
N ALA A 92 10.39 3.23 22.92
CA ALA A 92 10.99 2.39 21.87
C ALA A 92 11.73 3.26 20.84
N VAL A 93 13.00 2.93 20.60
CA VAL A 93 13.85 3.60 19.62
C VAL A 93 14.31 2.61 18.57
N PHE A 94 14.17 2.97 17.31
CA PHE A 94 14.63 2.21 16.15
C PHE A 94 15.66 3.04 15.41
N ASP A 95 16.85 2.49 15.18
CA ASP A 95 17.85 3.10 14.32
C ASP A 95 17.61 2.71 12.87
N ILE A 96 17.67 3.67 11.95
CA ILE A 96 17.60 3.44 10.51
C ILE A 96 19.03 3.20 10.02
N ILE A 97 19.33 1.96 9.61
CA ILE A 97 20.67 1.53 9.20
C ILE A 97 20.88 1.48 7.68
N ASP A 98 19.80 1.47 6.92
CA ASP A 98 19.82 1.56 5.45
C ASP A 98 18.54 2.24 4.98
N LYS A 99 18.63 3.03 3.91
CA LYS A 99 17.50 3.73 3.32
C LYS A 99 17.61 3.68 1.79
N ARG A 100 16.54 3.23 1.15
CA ARG A 100 16.40 3.19 -0.30
C ARG A 100 15.14 3.93 -0.71
N ILE A 101 15.20 4.60 -1.85
CA ILE A 101 14.06 5.34 -2.39
C ILE A 101 13.81 4.83 -3.81
N ALA A 102 12.58 4.38 -4.05
CA ALA A 102 12.06 4.12 -5.39
C ALA A 102 11.11 5.26 -5.76
N LYS A 103 11.20 5.77 -6.98
CA LYS A 103 10.35 6.86 -7.47
C LYS A 103 9.66 6.45 -8.74
N ILE A 104 8.49 7.00 -8.95
CA ILE A 104 7.74 7.03 -10.21
C ILE A 104 7.51 8.50 -10.51
N ASP A 105 8.12 8.99 -11.57
CA ASP A 105 8.15 10.43 -11.87
C ASP A 105 6.96 10.87 -12.74
N SER A 106 6.25 9.92 -13.38
CA SER A 106 5.07 10.26 -14.18
C SER A 106 4.07 9.09 -14.24
N ILE A 107 2.85 9.40 -14.69
CA ILE A 107 1.80 8.41 -14.94
C ILE A 107 2.16 7.54 -16.15
N GLU A 108 2.80 8.13 -17.14
CA GLU A 108 3.29 7.39 -18.31
C GLU A 108 4.27 6.28 -17.90
N GLU A 109 5.12 6.53 -16.89
CA GLU A 109 6.03 5.52 -16.35
C GLU A 109 5.26 4.35 -15.73
N LEU A 110 4.18 4.62 -14.96
CA LEU A 110 3.29 3.58 -14.43
C LEU A 110 2.62 2.76 -15.54
N LEU A 111 2.09 3.43 -16.58
CA LEU A 111 1.45 2.77 -17.72
C LEU A 111 2.45 1.91 -18.49
N LEU A 112 3.65 2.43 -18.75
CA LEU A 112 4.70 1.69 -19.44
C LEU A 112 5.18 0.49 -18.62
N ALA A 113 5.36 0.66 -17.31
CA ALA A 113 5.75 -0.43 -16.42
C ALA A 113 4.70 -1.55 -16.36
N GLY A 114 3.41 -1.20 -16.46
CA GLY A 114 2.29 -2.15 -16.48
C GLY A 114 2.03 -2.82 -17.83
N ARG A 115 2.74 -2.41 -18.91
CA ARG A 115 2.51 -2.95 -20.25
C ARG A 115 2.88 -4.44 -20.32
N ASP A 116 2.06 -5.20 -21.05
CA ASP A 116 2.24 -6.65 -21.30
C ASP A 116 2.23 -7.54 -20.04
N TRP A 117 1.58 -7.09 -18.98
CA TRP A 117 1.42 -7.90 -17.77
C TRP A 117 0.27 -8.90 -17.97
N LYS A 118 0.61 -10.13 -18.31
CA LYS A 118 -0.36 -11.23 -18.52
C LYS A 118 -0.52 -12.13 -17.31
N ARG A 119 0.58 -12.53 -16.68
CA ARG A 119 0.57 -13.28 -15.42
C ARG A 119 1.24 -12.48 -14.34
N ILE A 120 0.54 -12.27 -13.24
CA ILE A 120 0.97 -11.39 -12.16
C ILE A 120 0.83 -12.12 -10.83
N SER A 121 1.89 -12.11 -10.04
CA SER A 121 1.86 -12.58 -8.66
C SER A 121 1.65 -11.41 -7.71
N LEU A 122 0.64 -11.49 -6.86
CA LEU A 122 0.41 -10.60 -5.73
C LEU A 122 0.73 -11.35 -4.44
N THR A 123 1.72 -10.89 -3.68
CA THR A 123 2.06 -11.45 -2.36
C THR A 123 1.69 -10.44 -1.28
N PHE A 124 0.70 -10.76 -0.47
CA PHE A 124 0.20 -9.95 0.64
C PHE A 124 1.04 -10.21 1.90
N ASP A 125 1.93 -9.28 2.21
CA ASP A 125 2.91 -9.40 3.30
C ASP A 125 2.33 -9.00 4.67
N THR A 126 1.29 -8.16 4.68
CA THR A 126 0.58 -7.79 5.92
C THR A 126 -0.90 -8.17 5.84
N PRO A 127 -1.61 -8.26 6.98
CA PRO A 127 -3.03 -8.57 6.95
C PRO A 127 -3.79 -7.62 6.02
N THR A 128 -4.55 -8.19 5.10
CA THR A 128 -5.31 -7.46 4.08
C THR A 128 -6.78 -7.77 4.24
N ALA A 129 -7.61 -6.76 4.16
CA ALA A 129 -9.06 -6.87 4.18
C ALA A 129 -9.69 -5.78 3.31
N PHE A 130 -10.91 -6.01 2.90
CA PHE A 130 -11.74 -5.03 2.20
C PHE A 130 -12.91 -4.62 3.09
N LYS A 131 -13.68 -3.64 2.67
CA LYS A 131 -14.92 -3.24 3.34
C LYS A 131 -16.05 -3.17 2.32
N SER A 132 -17.12 -3.88 2.57
CA SER A 132 -18.32 -3.85 1.74
C SER A 132 -19.54 -3.72 2.63
N ARG A 133 -20.42 -2.76 2.32
CA ARG A 133 -21.68 -2.49 3.06
C ARG A 133 -21.46 -2.39 4.59
N GLY A 134 -20.37 -1.76 4.99
CA GLY A 134 -20.01 -1.57 6.41
C GLY A 134 -19.34 -2.77 7.08
N GLN A 135 -19.24 -3.93 6.44
CA GLN A 135 -18.64 -5.14 6.97
C GLN A 135 -17.24 -5.38 6.42
N TYR A 136 -16.37 -6.02 7.22
CA TYR A 136 -15.06 -6.47 6.77
C TYR A 136 -15.21 -7.73 5.91
N VAL A 137 -14.51 -7.73 4.77
CA VAL A 137 -14.40 -8.87 3.85
C VAL A 137 -12.94 -9.30 3.85
N ASN A 138 -12.70 -10.53 4.29
CA ASN A 138 -11.37 -11.11 4.47
C ASN A 138 -10.99 -12.16 3.40
N LEU A 139 -11.72 -12.18 2.29
CA LEU A 139 -11.38 -12.96 1.11
C LEU A 139 -11.23 -12.04 -0.10
N PRO A 140 -10.15 -12.15 -0.86
CA PRO A 140 -9.97 -11.35 -2.06
C PRO A 140 -10.88 -11.81 -3.19
N THR A 141 -11.37 -10.85 -3.94
CA THR A 141 -11.99 -11.06 -5.26
C THR A 141 -11.36 -10.08 -6.24
N ALA A 142 -11.41 -10.37 -7.53
CA ALA A 142 -10.92 -9.45 -8.55
C ALA A 142 -11.60 -8.08 -8.42
N VAL A 143 -12.92 -8.06 -8.20
CA VAL A 143 -13.69 -6.81 -7.99
C VAL A 143 -13.17 -6.03 -6.79
N ALA A 144 -12.94 -6.69 -5.63
CA ALA A 144 -12.48 -5.99 -4.44
C ALA A 144 -11.05 -5.41 -4.61
N ILE A 145 -10.18 -6.12 -5.33
CA ILE A 145 -8.82 -5.66 -5.63
C ILE A 145 -8.87 -4.46 -6.58
N VAL A 146 -9.59 -4.58 -7.71
CA VAL A 146 -9.73 -3.51 -8.71
C VAL A 146 -10.36 -2.28 -8.09
N HIS A 147 -11.48 -2.43 -7.38
CA HIS A 147 -12.15 -1.33 -6.67
C HIS A 147 -11.22 -0.61 -5.70
N SER A 148 -10.46 -1.36 -4.89
CA SER A 148 -9.50 -0.77 -3.95
C SER A 148 -8.42 0.05 -4.67
N LEU A 149 -7.92 -0.44 -5.80
CA LEU A 149 -6.87 0.23 -6.56
C LEU A 149 -7.39 1.46 -7.30
N ILE A 150 -8.56 1.39 -7.93
CA ILE A 150 -9.18 2.55 -8.59
C ILE A 150 -9.49 3.65 -7.57
N ASN A 151 -10.06 3.30 -6.41
CA ASN A 151 -10.32 4.29 -5.36
C ASN A 151 -9.03 4.94 -4.85
N SER A 152 -7.98 4.14 -4.62
CA SER A 152 -6.70 4.69 -4.20
C SER A 152 -6.06 5.58 -5.28
N TRP A 153 -6.16 5.16 -6.54
CA TRP A 153 -5.68 5.93 -7.68
C TRP A 153 -6.40 7.28 -7.78
N ASN A 154 -7.74 7.27 -7.81
CA ASN A 154 -8.55 8.48 -7.93
C ASN A 154 -8.43 9.41 -6.72
N GLY A 155 -8.15 8.88 -5.52
CA GLY A 155 -7.95 9.68 -4.33
C GLY A 155 -6.53 10.26 -4.17
N CYS A 156 -5.58 9.82 -4.99
CA CYS A 156 -4.19 10.26 -4.87
C CYS A 156 -3.61 10.86 -6.16
N ILE A 157 -4.16 10.54 -7.34
CA ILE A 157 -3.65 10.93 -8.66
C ILE A 157 -4.70 11.78 -9.37
N ASP A 158 -4.64 13.08 -9.15
CA ASP A 158 -5.62 14.04 -9.70
C ASP A 158 -5.46 14.26 -11.21
N GLU A 159 -4.24 14.03 -11.75
CA GLU A 159 -3.88 14.34 -13.13
C GLU A 159 -4.52 13.41 -14.16
N CYS A 160 -4.90 12.19 -13.74
CA CYS A 160 -5.45 11.15 -14.62
C CYS A 160 -6.46 10.29 -13.86
N PRO A 161 -7.64 10.83 -13.51
CA PRO A 161 -8.67 10.06 -12.83
C PRO A 161 -9.22 8.96 -13.75
N ILE A 162 -9.55 7.82 -13.17
CA ILE A 162 -10.24 6.73 -13.85
C ILE A 162 -11.73 6.97 -13.65
N GLU A 163 -12.37 7.52 -14.69
CA GLU A 163 -13.80 7.81 -14.69
C GLU A 163 -14.61 6.55 -14.98
N ASP A 164 -15.56 6.23 -14.10
CA ASP A 164 -16.46 5.07 -14.23
C ASP A 164 -17.76 5.38 -13.48
N GLU A 165 -18.59 6.25 -14.07
CA GLU A 165 -19.78 6.81 -13.43
C GLU A 165 -20.82 5.75 -13.02
N ASP A 166 -20.94 4.65 -13.77
CA ASP A 166 -21.90 3.57 -13.54
C ASP A 166 -21.29 2.31 -12.90
N GLY A 167 -19.96 2.25 -12.72
CA GLY A 167 -19.24 1.12 -12.18
C GLY A 167 -19.17 -0.10 -13.12
N GLU A 168 -19.52 0.06 -14.39
CA GLU A 168 -19.47 -1.04 -15.38
C GLU A 168 -18.04 -1.27 -15.90
N GLY A 169 -17.23 -0.22 -15.97
CA GLY A 169 -15.80 -0.30 -16.30
C GLY A 169 -15.04 -1.14 -15.29
N GLU A 170 -15.22 -0.87 -13.99
CA GLU A 170 -14.62 -1.64 -12.90
C GLU A 170 -15.01 -3.12 -12.97
N LYS A 171 -16.30 -3.41 -13.19
CA LYS A 171 -16.80 -4.79 -13.31
C LYS A 171 -16.21 -5.49 -14.53
N SER A 172 -16.14 -4.80 -15.66
CA SER A 172 -15.57 -5.32 -16.91
C SER A 172 -14.08 -5.65 -16.74
N ILE A 173 -13.33 -4.75 -16.11
CA ILE A 173 -11.91 -4.97 -15.77
C ILE A 173 -11.78 -6.18 -14.86
N ALA A 174 -12.56 -6.25 -13.79
CA ALA A 174 -12.49 -7.34 -12.83
C ALA A 174 -12.87 -8.69 -13.45
N ALA A 175 -13.85 -8.73 -14.36
CA ALA A 175 -14.25 -9.93 -15.07
C ALA A 175 -13.14 -10.48 -16.02
N GLY A 176 -12.24 -9.62 -16.47
CA GLY A 176 -11.08 -10.02 -17.27
C GLY A 176 -9.89 -10.57 -16.47
N LEU A 177 -9.98 -10.58 -15.12
CA LEU A 177 -8.94 -11.08 -14.23
C LEU A 177 -9.30 -12.46 -13.67
N GLU A 178 -8.51 -13.47 -14.00
CA GLU A 178 -8.69 -14.84 -13.51
C GLU A 178 -7.68 -15.19 -12.45
N PHE A 179 -8.12 -15.70 -11.30
CA PHE A 179 -7.23 -16.24 -10.28
C PHE A 179 -6.83 -17.67 -10.66
N GLU A 180 -5.59 -17.86 -11.12
CA GLU A 180 -5.06 -19.19 -11.49
C GLU A 180 -4.67 -20.00 -10.26
N HIS A 181 -3.97 -19.36 -9.31
CA HIS A 181 -3.50 -20.00 -8.09
C HIS A 181 -3.62 -19.04 -6.92
N PHE A 182 -3.88 -19.59 -5.75
CA PHE A 182 -3.79 -18.84 -4.51
C PHE A 182 -3.36 -19.72 -3.34
N ILE A 183 -2.55 -19.15 -2.46
CA ILE A 183 -2.19 -19.72 -1.17
C ILE A 183 -2.48 -18.65 -0.14
N LEU A 184 -3.60 -18.74 0.51
CA LEU A 184 -4.08 -17.75 1.46
C LEU A 184 -4.24 -18.39 2.84
N LYS A 185 -3.98 -17.59 3.86
CA LYS A 185 -4.20 -17.96 5.25
C LYS A 185 -4.87 -16.83 6.00
N ASP A 186 -5.66 -17.17 7.01
CA ASP A 186 -6.25 -16.20 7.92
C ASP A 186 -5.17 -15.35 8.57
N ALA A 187 -5.47 -14.09 8.71
CA ALA A 187 -4.65 -13.12 9.41
C ALA A 187 -5.54 -12.14 10.17
N CYS A 188 -4.99 -11.54 11.20
CA CYS A 188 -5.69 -10.56 11.99
C CYS A 188 -4.79 -9.35 12.21
N TYR A 189 -5.30 -8.17 11.93
CA TYR A 189 -4.64 -6.92 12.27
C TYR A 189 -5.18 -6.39 13.59
N ARG A 190 -4.29 -6.12 14.54
CA ARG A 190 -4.66 -5.51 15.82
C ARG A 190 -4.45 -4.01 15.74
N LEU A 191 -5.51 -3.25 15.96
CA LEU A 191 -5.47 -1.79 16.03
C LEU A 191 -6.07 -1.37 17.36
N LYS A 192 -5.19 -1.03 18.31
CA LYS A 192 -5.60 -0.73 19.70
C LYS A 192 -6.40 -1.94 20.28
N LYS A 193 -7.65 -1.72 20.68
CA LYS A 193 -8.55 -2.77 21.21
C LYS A 193 -9.30 -3.55 20.11
N ASN A 194 -9.25 -3.10 18.86
CA ASN A 194 -10.00 -3.71 17.77
C ASN A 194 -9.18 -4.76 17.03
N ARG A 195 -9.84 -5.85 16.65
CA ARG A 195 -9.28 -6.88 15.78
C ARG A 195 -9.97 -6.82 14.43
N ILE A 196 -9.18 -6.66 13.37
CA ILE A 196 -9.67 -6.60 12.00
C ILE A 196 -9.30 -7.93 11.35
N PRO A 197 -10.29 -8.76 10.97
CA PRO A 197 -10.01 -10.00 10.25
C PRO A 197 -9.48 -9.66 8.86
N GLY A 198 -8.59 -10.49 8.36
CA GLY A 198 -8.00 -10.33 7.03
C GLY A 198 -7.33 -11.61 6.58
N PHE A 199 -6.60 -11.53 5.50
CA PHE A 199 -5.80 -12.61 4.95
C PHE A 199 -4.37 -12.17 4.67
N LYS A 200 -3.47 -13.15 4.51
CA LYS A 200 -2.10 -13.02 3.99
C LYS A 200 -1.85 -14.17 3.02
N GLY A 201 -0.82 -14.00 2.18
CA GLY A 201 -0.42 -15.06 1.25
C GLY A 201 -0.28 -14.56 -0.16
N SER A 202 -0.45 -15.40 -1.16
CA SER A 202 -0.23 -15.04 -2.56
C SER A 202 -1.39 -15.45 -3.46
N ILE A 203 -1.55 -14.69 -4.53
CA ILE A 203 -2.49 -14.95 -5.62
C ILE A 203 -1.74 -14.76 -6.94
N VAL A 204 -1.92 -15.66 -7.87
CA VAL A 204 -1.51 -15.50 -9.27
C VAL A 204 -2.73 -15.14 -10.08
N ILE A 205 -2.67 -14.00 -10.76
CA ILE A 205 -3.73 -13.47 -11.62
C ILE A 205 -3.30 -13.61 -13.07
N TYR A 206 -4.20 -14.13 -13.90
CA TYR A 206 -4.09 -14.09 -15.35
C TYR A 206 -4.97 -12.96 -15.90
N ASN A 207 -4.37 -12.04 -16.64
CA ASN A 207 -5.03 -10.91 -17.27
C ASN A 207 -5.47 -11.28 -18.70
N ARG A 208 -6.77 -11.53 -18.90
CA ARG A 208 -7.39 -11.85 -20.19
C ARG A 208 -7.67 -10.63 -21.05
N LEU A 209 -7.56 -9.44 -20.48
CA LEU A 209 -7.85 -8.20 -21.17
C LEU A 209 -6.81 -7.93 -22.30
N SER A 210 -7.16 -7.03 -23.19
CA SER A 210 -6.31 -6.58 -24.29
C SER A 210 -6.37 -5.06 -24.45
N GLY A 211 -5.44 -4.49 -25.21
CA GLY A 211 -5.38 -3.06 -25.49
C GLY A 211 -5.32 -2.23 -24.20
N PHE A 212 -5.98 -1.09 -24.21
CA PHE A 212 -5.97 -0.12 -23.12
C PHE A 212 -6.34 -0.72 -21.76
N HIS A 213 -7.37 -1.56 -21.67
CA HIS A 213 -7.76 -2.17 -20.40
C HIS A 213 -6.68 -3.07 -19.80
N SER A 214 -5.93 -3.79 -20.66
CA SER A 214 -4.79 -4.60 -20.20
C SER A 214 -3.65 -3.75 -19.65
N GLU A 215 -3.35 -2.63 -20.30
CA GLU A 215 -2.33 -1.67 -19.86
C GLU A 215 -2.74 -0.98 -18.55
N LEU A 216 -4.00 -0.56 -18.46
CA LEU A 216 -4.55 0.04 -17.24
C LEU A 216 -4.47 -0.92 -16.04
N VAL A 217 -4.86 -2.18 -16.22
CA VAL A 217 -4.73 -3.19 -15.15
C VAL A 217 -3.28 -3.39 -14.75
N GLY A 218 -2.37 -3.46 -15.72
CA GLY A 218 -0.94 -3.57 -15.42
C GLY A 218 -0.44 -2.39 -14.60
N ALA A 219 -0.85 -1.16 -14.95
CA ALA A 219 -0.51 0.04 -14.21
C ALA A 219 -1.10 0.03 -12.80
N LEU A 220 -2.37 -0.33 -12.64
CA LEU A 220 -3.04 -0.45 -11.33
C LEU A 220 -2.35 -1.49 -10.44
N LEU A 221 -1.99 -2.66 -11.00
CA LEU A 221 -1.29 -3.68 -10.24
C LEU A 221 0.15 -3.27 -9.91
N HIS A 222 0.84 -2.55 -10.81
CA HIS A 222 2.13 -1.98 -10.48
C HIS A 222 2.02 -0.92 -9.37
N TYR A 223 1.01 -0.04 -9.45
CA TYR A 223 0.69 0.96 -8.43
C TYR A 223 0.40 0.32 -7.06
N ALA A 224 -0.20 -0.88 -7.02
CA ALA A 224 -0.48 -1.61 -5.79
C ALA A 224 0.76 -1.83 -4.91
N ALA A 225 1.95 -1.96 -5.51
CA ALA A 225 3.21 -2.09 -4.76
C ALA A 225 3.57 -0.83 -3.95
N TYR A 226 2.94 0.30 -4.28
CA TYR A 226 3.09 1.58 -3.59
C TYR A 226 1.90 1.88 -2.68
N SER A 227 0.68 1.84 -3.21
CA SER A 227 -0.55 2.17 -2.47
C SER A 227 -0.95 1.13 -1.43
N GLY A 228 -0.52 -0.13 -1.62
CA GLY A 228 -1.13 -1.27 -0.97
C GLY A 228 -2.51 -1.60 -1.56
N VAL A 229 -3.17 -2.61 -0.99
CA VAL A 229 -4.49 -3.09 -1.42
C VAL A 229 -5.43 -3.24 -0.23
N GLY A 230 -6.65 -2.79 -0.36
CA GLY A 230 -7.68 -2.90 0.67
C GLY A 230 -7.70 -1.71 1.63
N ILE A 231 -8.15 -1.95 2.85
CA ILE A 231 -8.36 -0.90 3.85
C ILE A 231 -7.13 -0.67 4.73
N LYS A 232 -7.03 0.53 5.32
CA LYS A 232 -6.04 0.90 6.35
C LYS A 232 -4.59 0.70 5.92
N THR A 233 -4.29 0.93 4.65
CA THR A 233 -2.93 0.89 4.11
C THR A 233 -2.01 1.91 4.79
N THR A 234 -2.55 3.02 5.23
CA THR A 234 -1.86 4.04 6.05
C THR A 234 -1.44 3.51 7.42
N LEU A 235 -2.15 2.53 7.95
CA LEU A 235 -1.92 1.98 9.30
C LEU A 235 -1.11 0.68 9.28
N GLY A 236 -0.69 0.21 8.10
CA GLY A 236 0.17 -0.96 7.96
C GLY A 236 -0.53 -2.23 7.46
N MET A 237 -1.81 -2.17 7.10
CA MET A 237 -2.49 -3.27 6.41
C MET A 237 -2.24 -3.20 4.90
N GLY A 238 -2.54 -4.28 4.19
CA GLY A 238 -2.63 -4.30 2.73
C GLY A 238 -1.31 -4.18 1.99
N ALA A 239 -0.16 -4.37 2.65
CA ALA A 239 1.12 -4.39 1.96
C ALA A 239 1.18 -5.55 0.97
N VAL A 240 1.47 -5.22 -0.29
CA VAL A 240 1.56 -6.21 -1.36
C VAL A 240 2.84 -6.02 -2.17
N ARG A 241 3.48 -7.15 -2.49
CA ARG A 241 4.52 -7.21 -3.52
C ARG A 241 3.89 -7.71 -4.80
N VAL A 242 4.32 -7.12 -5.90
CA VAL A 242 3.77 -7.41 -7.22
C VAL A 242 4.90 -7.81 -8.15
N GLU A 243 4.75 -8.94 -8.81
CA GLU A 243 5.75 -9.50 -9.71
C GLU A 243 5.10 -9.94 -11.02
N LYS A 244 5.69 -9.54 -12.15
CA LYS A 244 5.35 -10.05 -13.47
C LYS A 244 5.98 -11.45 -13.61
N LEU A 245 5.17 -12.46 -13.96
CA LEU A 245 5.60 -13.86 -14.17
C LEU A 245 5.84 -14.17 -15.63
#